data_d1af000361597fac1a39852e634c7ba2
#
_entry.id   d1af000361597fac1a39852e634c7ba2
#
_cell.length_a   1.000
_cell.length_b   1.000
_cell.length_c   1.000
_cell.angle_alpha   90.00
_cell.angle_beta   90.00
_cell.angle_gamma   90.00
#
_symmetry.space_group_name_H-M   'P 1'
#
loop_
_entity.id
_entity.type
_entity.pdbx_description
1 polymer ?
#
loop_
_entity_poly.entity_id
_entity_poly.type
_entity_poly.pdbx_seq_one_letter_code
_entity_poly.pdbx_strand_id
1 'polypeptide(L)'
;MVIKRIGQVIGIKPKDIAEYEQMHAQAWPSIVATIKKANIQNYSIFRYGHLLFAYMEYIGDDFEADMALIAADPETQRWWKIIEPMQSQVPEVVAGDWWHTIPEKFHID
;
A
#
# COMPACT_ATOMS: atom_id res chain seq x y z
N MET A 1 -15.74 -11.25 -13.09
CA MET A 1 -14.53 -10.72 -12.44
C MET A 1 -14.68 -10.86 -10.93
N VAL A 2 -13.67 -11.44 -10.30
CA VAL A 2 -13.64 -11.53 -8.85
C VAL A 2 -12.78 -10.37 -8.32
N ILE A 3 -13.35 -9.60 -7.39
CA ILE A 3 -12.61 -8.50 -6.76
C ILE A 3 -12.11 -8.98 -5.39
N LYS A 4 -10.81 -8.87 -5.17
CA LYS A 4 -10.22 -9.13 -3.86
C LYS A 4 -10.04 -7.77 -3.16
N ARG A 5 -10.76 -7.56 -2.06
CA ARG A 5 -10.63 -6.34 -1.27
C ARG A 5 -9.59 -6.54 -0.18
N ILE A 6 -8.67 -5.61 -0.06
CA ILE A 6 -7.53 -5.72 0.85
C ILE A 6 -7.49 -4.48 1.73
N GLY A 7 -7.52 -4.71 3.05
CA GLY A 7 -7.31 -3.67 4.04
C GLY A 7 -6.00 -3.89 4.76
N GLN A 8 -5.24 -2.82 4.99
CA GLN A 8 -3.92 -2.91 5.60
C GLN A 8 -3.68 -1.75 6.55
N VAL A 9 -2.78 -1.96 7.52
CA VAL A 9 -2.38 -0.94 8.48
C VAL A 9 -0.87 -0.95 8.68
N ILE A 10 -0.29 0.25 8.85
CA ILE A 10 1.11 0.42 9.22
C ILE A 10 1.23 1.73 10.00
N GLY A 11 2.25 1.84 10.84
CA GLY A 11 2.53 3.09 11.53
C GLY A 11 3.27 4.10 10.66
N ILE A 12 3.14 5.38 11.01
CA ILE A 12 3.92 6.47 10.42
C ILE A 12 4.62 7.22 11.53
N LYS A 13 5.91 7.51 11.36
CA LYS A 13 6.67 8.25 12.35
C LYS A 13 6.18 9.69 12.41
N PRO A 14 5.90 10.24 13.60
CA PRO A 14 5.33 11.58 13.71
C PRO A 14 6.13 12.67 13.00
N LYS A 15 7.45 12.57 13.02
CA LYS A 15 8.32 13.57 12.39
C LYS A 15 8.23 13.56 10.86
N ASP A 16 7.72 12.48 10.27
CA ASP A 16 7.69 12.30 8.83
C ASP A 16 6.30 12.44 8.22
N ILE A 17 5.26 12.71 9.03
CA ILE A 17 3.89 12.79 8.55
C ILE A 17 3.72 13.81 7.43
N ALA A 18 4.22 15.03 7.62
CA ALA A 18 4.03 16.09 6.62
C ALA A 18 4.68 15.74 5.29
N GLU A 19 5.91 15.24 5.31
CA GLU A 19 6.62 14.85 4.10
C GLU A 19 5.97 13.67 3.41
N TYR A 20 5.55 12.67 4.17
CA TYR A 20 4.86 11.50 3.64
C TYR A 20 3.57 11.90 2.90
N GLU A 21 2.76 12.76 3.53
CA GLU A 21 1.50 13.20 2.94
C GLU A 21 1.72 14.05 1.70
N GLN A 22 2.75 14.91 1.70
CA GLN A 22 3.08 15.71 0.53
C GLN A 22 3.53 14.83 -0.64
N MET A 23 4.37 13.83 -0.38
CA MET A 23 4.80 12.91 -1.43
C MET A 23 3.63 12.17 -2.06
N HIS A 24 2.66 11.75 -1.25
CA HIS A 24 1.49 11.03 -1.74
C HIS A 24 0.51 11.95 -2.47
N ALA A 25 0.42 13.22 -2.08
CA ALA A 25 -0.39 14.20 -2.81
C ALA A 25 0.17 14.46 -4.22
N GLN A 26 1.46 14.21 -4.41
CA GLN A 26 2.16 14.36 -5.67
C GLN A 26 2.82 13.04 -6.08
N ALA A 27 2.08 11.95 -5.95
CA ALA A 27 2.60 10.61 -6.27
C ALA A 27 3.16 10.58 -7.69
N TRP A 28 4.30 9.91 -7.84
CA TRP A 28 4.95 9.82 -9.15
C TRP A 28 4.04 9.11 -10.15
N PRO A 29 3.85 9.66 -11.36
CA PRO A 29 3.01 9.02 -12.37
C PRO A 29 3.44 7.59 -12.70
N SER A 30 4.74 7.30 -12.67
CA SER A 30 5.26 5.96 -12.93
C SER A 30 4.80 4.96 -11.86
N ILE A 31 4.72 5.38 -10.60
CA ILE A 31 4.25 4.54 -9.51
C ILE A 31 2.77 4.21 -9.70
N VAL A 32 1.96 5.23 -9.99
CA VAL A 32 0.52 5.04 -10.23
C VAL A 32 0.30 4.11 -11.42
N ALA A 33 1.05 4.28 -12.50
CA ALA A 33 0.94 3.44 -13.69
C ALA A 33 1.27 1.97 -13.39
N THR A 34 2.33 1.72 -12.62
CA THR A 34 2.73 0.36 -12.25
C THR A 34 1.67 -0.31 -11.38
N ILE A 35 1.10 0.41 -10.43
CA ILE A 35 0.02 -0.11 -9.58
C ILE A 35 -1.18 -0.53 -10.43
N LYS A 36 -1.60 0.32 -11.38
CA LYS A 36 -2.72 0.01 -12.27
C LYS A 36 -2.40 -1.19 -13.17
N LYS A 37 -1.18 -1.26 -13.69
CA LYS A 37 -0.74 -2.36 -14.53
C LYS A 37 -0.76 -3.69 -13.79
N ALA A 38 -0.56 -3.65 -12.47
CA ALA A 38 -0.62 -4.84 -11.61
C ALA A 38 -2.04 -5.20 -11.18
N ASN A 39 -3.06 -4.65 -11.85
CA ASN A 39 -4.47 -4.96 -11.61
C ASN A 39 -4.99 -4.49 -10.26
N ILE A 40 -4.42 -3.42 -9.72
CA ILE A 40 -4.90 -2.75 -8.51
C ILE A 40 -5.75 -1.56 -8.92
N GLN A 41 -6.91 -1.43 -8.28
CA GLN A 41 -7.81 -0.28 -8.48
C GLN A 41 -8.36 0.19 -7.14
N ASN A 42 -8.97 1.36 -7.13
CA ASN A 42 -9.62 1.93 -5.93
C ASN A 42 -8.73 1.88 -4.71
N TYR A 43 -7.49 2.30 -4.90
CA TYR A 43 -6.47 2.28 -3.85
C TYR A 43 -6.50 3.61 -3.11
N SER A 44 -6.74 3.55 -1.80
CA SER A 44 -6.77 4.74 -0.95
C SER A 44 -5.95 4.50 0.31
N ILE A 45 -5.32 5.54 0.80
CA ILE A 45 -4.59 5.50 2.08
C ILE A 45 -5.18 6.59 2.96
N PHE A 46 -5.54 6.22 4.19
CA PHE A 46 -6.08 7.13 5.20
C PHE A 46 -5.13 7.16 6.38
N ARG A 47 -5.07 8.29 7.07
CA ARG A 47 -4.28 8.41 8.30
C ARG A 47 -5.18 8.74 9.48
N TYR A 48 -4.93 8.05 10.59
CA TYR A 48 -5.51 8.39 11.87
C TYR A 48 -4.38 8.42 12.90
N GLY A 49 -4.06 9.62 13.40
CA GLY A 49 -2.93 9.76 14.31
C GLY A 49 -1.62 9.30 13.67
N HIS A 50 -1.01 8.31 14.28
CA HIS A 50 0.26 7.74 13.79
C HIS A 50 0.05 6.42 13.05
N LEU A 51 -1.16 6.18 12.55
CA LEU A 51 -1.49 4.98 11.78
C LEU A 51 -1.96 5.35 10.38
N LEU A 52 -1.53 4.55 9.41
CA LEU A 52 -1.99 4.61 8.04
C LEU A 52 -2.84 3.39 7.77
N PHE A 53 -4.00 3.60 7.17
CA PHE A 53 -4.90 2.53 6.75
C PHE A 53 -5.02 2.58 5.24
N ALA A 54 -4.80 1.44 4.61
CA ALA A 54 -4.91 1.33 3.16
C ALA A 54 -6.06 0.43 2.78
N TYR A 55 -6.77 0.79 1.73
CA TYR A 55 -7.75 -0.05 1.07
C TYR A 55 -7.41 -0.13 -0.40
N MET A 56 -7.45 -1.33 -0.95
CA MET A 56 -7.25 -1.51 -2.38
C MET A 56 -8.09 -2.68 -2.88
N GLU A 57 -8.36 -2.69 -4.17
CA GLU A 57 -9.04 -3.78 -4.83
C GLU A 57 -8.12 -4.40 -5.86
N TYR A 58 -8.04 -5.73 -5.86
CA TYR A 58 -7.28 -6.47 -6.84
C TYR A 58 -8.24 -7.19 -7.77
N ILE A 59 -8.04 -7.00 -9.08
CA ILE A 59 -8.94 -7.54 -10.11
C ILE A 59 -8.23 -8.47 -11.10
N GLY A 60 -7.01 -8.90 -10.79
CA GLY A 60 -6.26 -9.82 -11.64
C GLY A 60 -6.51 -11.29 -11.31
N ASP A 61 -5.74 -12.15 -11.97
CA ASP A 61 -5.89 -13.60 -11.86
C ASP A 61 -4.77 -14.26 -11.05
N ASP A 62 -3.66 -13.55 -10.79
CA ASP A 62 -2.51 -14.10 -10.09
C ASP A 62 -1.92 -13.01 -9.20
N PHE A 63 -2.42 -12.95 -7.98
CA PHE A 63 -2.04 -11.91 -7.03
C PHE A 63 -0.53 -11.89 -6.76
N GLU A 64 0.06 -13.06 -6.54
CA GLU A 64 1.50 -13.13 -6.24
C GLU A 64 2.35 -12.63 -7.40
N ALA A 65 2.00 -13.00 -8.62
CA ALA A 65 2.73 -12.57 -9.81
C ALA A 65 2.59 -11.05 -10.00
N ASP A 66 1.40 -10.50 -9.78
CA ASP A 66 1.18 -9.07 -9.95
C ASP A 66 1.87 -8.26 -8.84
N MET A 67 1.90 -8.77 -7.61
CA MET A 67 2.65 -8.11 -6.55
C MET A 67 4.16 -8.17 -6.81
N ALA A 68 4.64 -9.27 -7.36
CA ALA A 68 6.05 -9.39 -7.76
C ALA A 68 6.41 -8.40 -8.88
N LEU A 69 5.48 -8.13 -9.77
CA LEU A 69 5.68 -7.13 -10.83
C LEU A 69 5.89 -5.73 -10.23
N ILE A 70 5.13 -5.37 -9.24
CA ILE A 70 5.32 -4.10 -8.51
C ILE A 70 6.68 -4.08 -7.83
N ALA A 71 7.02 -5.14 -7.10
CA ALA A 71 8.26 -5.21 -6.34
C ALA A 71 9.51 -5.18 -7.25
N ALA A 72 9.39 -5.66 -8.48
CA ALA A 72 10.51 -5.68 -9.43
C ALA A 72 10.69 -4.34 -10.17
N ASP A 73 9.72 -3.44 -10.07
CA ASP A 73 9.77 -2.16 -10.79
C ASP A 73 10.81 -1.22 -10.16
N PRO A 74 11.82 -0.75 -10.92
CA PRO A 74 12.86 0.10 -10.36
C PRO A 74 12.36 1.41 -9.76
N GLU A 75 11.33 2.03 -10.35
CA GLU A 75 10.76 3.27 -9.80
C GLU A 75 10.04 3.01 -8.48
N THR A 76 9.35 1.89 -8.38
CA THR A 76 8.71 1.48 -7.12
C THR A 76 9.75 1.25 -6.03
N GLN A 77 10.86 0.61 -6.37
CA GLN A 77 11.96 0.38 -5.41
C GLN A 77 12.55 1.70 -4.92
N ARG A 78 12.71 2.69 -5.82
CA ARG A 78 13.17 4.03 -5.43
C ARG A 78 12.19 4.71 -4.50
N TRP A 79 10.89 4.62 -4.81
CA TRP A 79 9.82 5.17 -3.98
C TRP A 79 9.83 4.54 -2.58
N TRP A 80 9.91 3.22 -2.52
CA TRP A 80 9.96 2.51 -1.24
C TRP A 80 11.17 2.89 -0.39
N LYS A 81 12.33 3.09 -0.99
CA LYS A 81 13.53 3.51 -0.25
C LYS A 81 13.34 4.85 0.45
N ILE A 82 12.50 5.71 -0.10
CA ILE A 82 12.21 7.02 0.49
C ILE A 82 11.15 6.89 1.58
N ILE A 83 10.06 6.19 1.32
CA ILE A 83 8.91 6.19 2.23
C ILE A 83 9.01 5.15 3.36
N GLU A 84 9.68 4.00 3.14
CA GLU A 84 9.76 2.98 4.19
C GLU A 84 10.43 3.46 5.47
N PRO A 85 11.51 4.24 5.42
CA PRO A 85 12.09 4.78 6.66
C PRO A 85 11.16 5.70 7.45
N MET A 86 10.12 6.24 6.82
CA MET A 86 9.11 7.06 7.49
C MET A 86 8.06 6.24 8.21
N GLN A 87 7.97 4.96 7.90
CA GLN A 87 6.95 4.04 8.41
C GLN A 87 7.51 3.19 9.56
N SER A 88 6.59 2.68 10.38
CA SER A 88 6.93 1.73 11.43
C SER A 88 5.87 0.63 11.47
N GLN A 89 6.34 -0.63 11.44
CA GLN A 89 5.43 -1.76 11.42
C GLN A 89 4.67 -1.89 12.74
N VAL A 90 3.41 -2.34 12.64
CA VAL A 90 2.66 -2.70 13.85
C VAL A 90 3.16 -4.05 14.39
N PRO A 91 3.00 -4.32 15.71
CA PRO A 91 3.55 -5.55 16.31
C PRO A 91 3.03 -6.84 15.69
N GLU A 92 1.79 -6.85 15.19
CA GLU A 92 1.13 -8.05 14.69
C GLU A 92 1.47 -8.39 13.25
N VAL A 93 2.32 -7.62 12.58
CA VAL A 93 2.64 -7.86 11.17
C VAL A 93 3.23 -9.26 10.97
N VAL A 94 2.79 -9.92 9.90
CA VAL A 94 3.28 -11.26 9.57
C VAL A 94 4.70 -11.15 9.01
N ALA A 95 5.56 -12.09 9.38
CA ALA A 95 6.94 -12.12 8.90
C ALA A 95 6.96 -12.13 7.36
N GLY A 96 7.78 -11.24 6.79
CA GLY A 96 7.88 -11.08 5.34
C GLY A 96 6.97 -10.01 4.75
N ASP A 97 5.96 -9.58 5.48
CA ASP A 97 5.07 -8.49 5.05
C ASP A 97 5.56 -7.16 5.63
N TRP A 98 5.33 -6.07 4.89
CA TRP A 98 5.63 -4.73 5.38
C TRP A 98 4.40 -4.12 6.04
N TRP A 99 3.28 -4.07 5.32
CA TRP A 99 2.01 -3.66 5.88
C TRP A 99 1.32 -4.86 6.53
N HIS A 100 0.62 -4.64 7.64
CA HIS A 100 -0.18 -5.68 8.28
C HIS A 100 -1.54 -5.77 7.58
N THR A 101 -1.89 -6.95 7.09
CA THR A 101 -3.19 -7.19 6.44
C THR A 101 -4.26 -7.36 7.50
N ILE A 102 -5.36 -6.61 7.35
CA ILE A 102 -6.49 -6.62 8.27
C ILE A 102 -7.60 -7.49 7.66
N PRO A 103 -8.16 -8.44 8.43
CA PRO A 103 -9.25 -9.28 7.90
C PRO A 103 -10.52 -8.46 7.68
N GLU A 104 -11.19 -8.69 6.55
CA GLU A 104 -12.49 -8.09 6.27
C GLU A 104 -13.54 -8.74 7.15
N LYS A 105 -14.33 -7.93 7.86
CA LYS A 105 -15.36 -8.42 8.78
C LYS A 105 -16.78 -8.19 8.29
N PHE A 106 -16.96 -7.25 7.36
CA PHE A 106 -18.28 -6.94 6.81
C PHE A 106 -18.09 -6.29 5.45
N HIS A 107 -18.95 -6.65 4.51
CA HIS A 107 -18.97 -6.03 3.19
C HIS A 107 -20.39 -6.09 2.62
N ILE A 108 -20.77 -5.02 1.94
CA ILE A 108 -22.00 -4.96 1.16
C ILE A 108 -21.70 -4.21 -0.14
N ASP A 109 -22.17 -4.74 -1.25
CA ASP A 109 -22.00 -4.09 -2.56
C ASP A 109 -22.90 -2.85 -2.70
#